data_1dc9d2717c85094bb72f4a495c3c2ed5
#
_entry.id   1dc9d2717c85094bb72f4a495c3c2ed5
#
_cell.length_a   1.000
_cell.length_b   1.000
_cell.length_c   1.000
_cell.angle_alpha   90.00
_cell.angle_beta   90.00
_cell.angle_gamma   90.00
#
_symmetry.space_group_name_H-M   'P 1'
#
loop_
_entity.id
_entity.type
_entity.pdbx_description
1 polymer ?
#
loop_
_entity_poly.entity_id
_entity_poly.type
_entity_poly.pdbx_seq_one_letter_code
_entity_poly.pdbx_strand_id
1 'polypeptide(L)'
;MTLYQKAKQLLQSEYEKNFEIVKDSFYHKSFMNEKIRHSLQVAGAGNGILRNETYFKSKSSEFIEIAKTAILLHDIFRFNEIRIKYQDNKKVDHGVEGAKYLSELTDFNNLLITLPVKHHGHMIDVFYEDEAYFSIKDEELKDQIKHILFAARDADKIANWQILTKEYENMRLVWLPHPEDRTEKQGQITNKVWNSFLEGEVVLKSYIQTNADCLVSVLAWVFDINYRYSIDYSMRLNHLDGFEKILQDLKVEQSKIDTILNIVKDYISKRFY
;
A
#
# COMPACT_ATOMS: atom_id res chain seq x y z
N MET A 1 26.65 1.16 12.07
CA MET A 1 25.18 1.24 11.97
C MET A 1 24.80 0.70 10.60
N THR A 2 23.85 -0.25 10.54
CA THR A 2 23.42 -0.85 9.26
C THR A 2 22.56 0.13 8.45
N LEU A 3 22.38 -0.13 7.15
CA LEU A 3 21.54 0.69 6.26
C LEU A 3 20.10 0.79 6.77
N TYR A 4 19.54 -0.35 7.22
CA TYR A 4 18.18 -0.40 7.79
C TYR A 4 18.06 0.38 9.11
N GLN A 5 19.12 0.42 9.94
CA GLN A 5 19.12 1.26 11.14
C GLN A 5 19.14 2.76 10.80
N LYS A 6 19.91 3.16 9.78
CA LYS A 6 19.88 4.53 9.25
C LYS A 6 18.51 4.90 8.71
N ALA A 7 17.85 3.98 7.98
CA ALA A 7 16.50 4.18 7.48
C ALA A 7 15.46 4.39 8.59
N LYS A 8 15.56 3.65 9.69
CA LYS A 8 14.69 3.86 10.85
C LYS A 8 14.89 5.25 11.48
N GLN A 9 16.13 5.70 11.59
CA GLN A 9 16.43 7.04 12.12
C GLN A 9 15.90 8.13 11.19
N LEU A 10 16.06 7.95 9.86
CA LEU A 10 15.53 8.87 8.86
C LEU A 10 14.00 8.95 8.96
N LEU A 11 13.31 7.81 9.00
CA LEU A 11 11.84 7.75 9.12
C LEU A 11 11.35 8.48 10.37
N GLN A 12 12.00 8.24 11.51
CA GLN A 12 11.65 8.88 12.78
C GLN A 12 11.90 10.39 12.73
N SER A 13 13.05 10.81 12.21
CA SER A 13 13.41 12.22 12.06
C SER A 13 12.44 12.99 11.17
N GLU A 14 12.06 12.40 10.01
CA GLU A 14 11.07 13.03 9.11
C GLU A 14 9.68 13.10 9.74
N TYR A 15 9.27 12.08 10.47
CA TYR A 15 8.04 12.13 11.25
C TYR A 15 8.07 13.27 12.27
N GLU A 16 9.07 13.32 13.16
CA GLU A 16 9.17 14.32 14.24
C GLU A 16 9.20 15.76 13.70
N LYS A 17 10.05 16.00 12.71
CA LYS A 17 10.18 17.30 12.05
C LYS A 17 8.85 17.81 11.48
N ASN A 18 8.11 16.96 10.78
CA ASN A 18 6.85 17.35 10.15
C ASN A 18 5.69 17.39 11.15
N PHE A 19 5.71 16.50 12.18
CA PHE A 19 4.72 16.46 13.24
C PHE A 19 4.68 17.77 14.03
N GLU A 20 5.83 18.34 14.39
CA GLU A 20 5.90 19.63 15.09
C GLU A 20 5.17 20.76 14.36
N ILE A 21 5.15 20.73 13.03
CA ILE A 21 4.47 21.75 12.20
C ILE A 21 2.95 21.58 12.23
N VAL A 22 2.44 20.34 12.30
CA VAL A 22 1.00 20.04 12.21
C VAL A 22 0.34 19.73 13.55
N LYS A 23 1.09 19.76 14.66
CA LYS A 23 0.66 19.29 15.99
C LYS A 23 -0.62 19.93 16.53
N ASP A 24 -0.90 21.17 16.11
CA ASP A 24 -2.09 21.91 16.55
C ASP A 24 -3.34 21.57 15.72
N SER A 25 -3.19 20.88 14.60
CA SER A 25 -4.31 20.36 13.80
C SER A 25 -4.64 18.93 14.19
N PHE A 26 -5.78 18.71 14.82
CA PHE A 26 -6.23 17.36 15.22
C PHE A 26 -6.22 16.37 14.05
N TYR A 27 -6.75 16.76 12.88
CA TYR A 27 -6.84 15.91 11.70
C TYR A 27 -5.44 15.52 11.17
N HIS A 28 -4.57 16.52 10.92
CA HIS A 28 -3.25 16.27 10.34
C HIS A 28 -2.33 15.52 11.31
N LYS A 29 -2.41 15.85 12.60
CA LYS A 29 -1.71 15.13 13.67
C LYS A 29 -2.12 13.65 13.71
N SER A 30 -3.42 13.36 13.68
CA SER A 30 -3.93 11.98 13.70
C SER A 30 -3.47 11.21 12.46
N PHE A 31 -3.51 11.85 11.30
CA PHE A 31 -3.05 11.25 10.06
C PHE A 31 -1.53 11.02 10.04
N MET A 32 -0.74 11.93 10.60
CA MET A 32 0.72 11.77 10.77
C MET A 32 1.05 10.56 11.65
N ASN A 33 0.35 10.42 12.79
CA ASN A 33 0.52 9.29 13.72
C ASN A 33 0.12 7.96 13.07
N GLU A 34 -0.92 7.97 12.24
CA GLU A 34 -1.32 6.79 11.49
C GLU A 34 -0.24 6.39 10.50
N LYS A 35 0.36 7.34 9.78
CA LYS A 35 1.36 7.06 8.75
C LYS A 35 2.68 6.52 9.29
N ILE A 36 3.18 6.97 10.44
CA ILE A 36 4.36 6.36 11.08
C ILE A 36 4.05 4.91 11.51
N ARG A 37 2.88 4.66 12.10
CA ARG A 37 2.43 3.33 12.47
C ARG A 37 2.29 2.42 11.26
N HIS A 38 1.67 2.91 10.18
CA HIS A 38 1.52 2.21 8.92
C HIS A 38 2.88 1.80 8.33
N SER A 39 3.84 2.70 8.24
CA SER A 39 5.19 2.38 7.74
C SER A 39 5.86 1.25 8.52
N LEU A 40 5.67 1.20 9.85
CA LEU A 40 6.18 0.10 10.68
C LEU A 40 5.42 -1.21 10.44
N GLN A 41 4.11 -1.18 10.21
CA GLN A 41 3.31 -2.36 9.85
C GLN A 41 3.73 -2.91 8.49
N VAL A 42 3.94 -2.03 7.49
CA VAL A 42 4.45 -2.40 6.17
C VAL A 42 5.83 -3.06 6.28
N ALA A 43 6.73 -2.48 7.08
CA ALA A 43 8.04 -3.10 7.34
C ALA A 43 7.91 -4.49 7.99
N GLY A 44 6.95 -4.68 8.88
CA GLY A 44 6.64 -5.97 9.50
C GLY A 44 6.16 -7.01 8.48
N ALA A 45 5.16 -6.66 7.65
CA ALA A 45 4.62 -7.50 6.60
C ALA A 45 5.69 -7.84 5.55
N GLY A 46 6.45 -6.83 5.10
CA GLY A 46 7.55 -7.00 4.16
C GLY A 46 8.66 -7.93 4.68
N ASN A 47 9.04 -7.80 5.96
CA ASN A 47 9.98 -8.76 6.57
C ASN A 47 9.45 -10.20 6.54
N GLY A 48 8.13 -10.38 6.67
CA GLY A 48 7.49 -11.68 6.51
C GLY A 48 7.66 -12.22 5.08
N ILE A 49 7.40 -11.40 4.06
CA ILE A 49 7.58 -11.76 2.64
C ILE A 49 9.04 -12.14 2.37
N LEU A 50 9.99 -11.28 2.75
CA LEU A 50 11.43 -11.51 2.52
C LEU A 50 11.96 -12.79 3.17
N ARG A 51 11.37 -13.23 4.28
CA ARG A 51 11.77 -14.48 4.97
C ARG A 51 11.16 -15.74 4.39
N ASN A 52 9.98 -15.65 3.79
CA ASN A 52 9.20 -16.84 3.42
C ASN A 52 9.20 -17.12 1.93
N GLU A 53 9.35 -16.09 1.08
CA GLU A 53 9.38 -16.27 -0.36
C GLU A 53 10.71 -16.83 -0.87
N THR A 54 10.63 -17.81 -1.78
CA THR A 54 11.80 -18.53 -2.30
C THR A 54 12.81 -17.62 -2.98
N TYR A 55 12.33 -16.60 -3.71
CA TYR A 55 13.20 -15.64 -4.37
C TYR A 55 14.19 -14.98 -3.39
N PHE A 56 13.71 -14.53 -2.25
CA PHE A 56 14.53 -13.79 -1.28
C PHE A 56 15.44 -14.70 -0.46
N LYS A 57 15.04 -15.97 -0.24
CA LYS A 57 15.86 -16.95 0.52
C LYS A 57 17.24 -17.23 -0.10
N SER A 58 17.36 -17.06 -1.41
CA SER A 58 18.60 -17.29 -2.15
C SER A 58 19.50 -16.06 -2.27
N LYS A 59 19.04 -14.90 -1.79
CA LYS A 59 19.74 -13.62 -1.95
C LYS A 59 20.70 -13.33 -0.78
N SER A 60 21.70 -12.49 -1.03
CA SER A 60 22.67 -12.07 -0.03
C SER A 60 22.02 -11.28 1.11
N SER A 61 22.67 -11.27 2.27
CA SER A 61 22.22 -10.46 3.41
C SER A 61 22.20 -8.96 3.11
N GLU A 62 23.12 -8.49 2.27
CA GLU A 62 23.17 -7.10 1.81
C GLU A 62 21.94 -6.74 0.96
N PHE A 63 21.57 -7.59 -0.01
CA PHE A 63 20.36 -7.39 -0.81
C PHE A 63 19.10 -7.37 0.08
N ILE A 64 19.00 -8.29 1.04
CA ILE A 64 17.88 -8.34 1.98
C ILE A 64 17.84 -7.07 2.85
N GLU A 65 18.96 -6.51 3.25
CA GLU A 65 18.99 -5.26 3.98
C GLU A 65 18.53 -4.07 3.14
N ILE A 66 18.93 -4.00 1.88
CA ILE A 66 18.45 -3.00 0.92
C ILE A 66 16.95 -3.14 0.71
N ALA A 67 16.44 -4.35 0.49
CA ALA A 67 15.01 -4.61 0.33
C ALA A 67 14.18 -4.18 1.55
N LYS A 68 14.64 -4.51 2.77
CA LYS A 68 14.01 -4.04 4.02
C LYS A 68 13.99 -2.52 4.11
N THR A 69 15.06 -1.87 3.67
CA THR A 69 15.18 -0.41 3.67
C THR A 69 14.19 0.22 2.72
N ALA A 70 14.10 -0.26 1.48
CA ALA A 70 13.13 0.24 0.50
C ALA A 70 11.68 0.08 0.99
N ILE A 71 11.33 -1.08 1.55
CA ILE A 71 10.00 -1.37 2.10
C ILE A 71 9.68 -0.43 3.27
N LEU A 72 10.61 -0.19 4.19
CA LEU A 72 10.40 0.71 5.32
C LEU A 72 10.18 2.16 4.86
N LEU A 73 10.92 2.60 3.85
CA LEU A 73 10.93 3.98 3.36
C LEU A 73 9.91 4.24 2.23
N HIS A 74 9.03 3.27 1.88
CA HIS A 74 8.12 3.41 0.74
C HIS A 74 7.28 4.71 0.81
N ASP A 75 6.83 5.10 1.99
CA ASP A 75 6.01 6.28 2.27
C ASP A 75 6.81 7.42 2.95
N ILE A 76 8.16 7.47 2.81
CA ILE A 76 9.00 8.44 3.54
C ILE A 76 8.58 9.89 3.33
N PHE A 77 8.11 10.26 2.14
CA PHE A 77 7.69 11.63 1.82
C PHE A 77 6.25 11.92 2.25
N ARG A 78 5.51 10.95 2.75
CA ARG A 78 4.11 11.12 3.19
C ARG A 78 3.99 12.14 4.32
N PHE A 79 4.99 12.22 5.19
CA PHE A 79 5.03 13.24 6.25
C PHE A 79 5.14 14.66 5.68
N ASN A 80 5.98 14.84 4.65
CA ASN A 80 6.10 16.09 3.93
C ASN A 80 4.83 16.43 3.13
N GLU A 81 4.21 15.45 2.48
CA GLU A 81 2.92 15.62 1.77
C GLU A 81 1.83 16.15 2.71
N ILE A 82 1.70 15.55 3.92
CA ILE A 82 0.73 15.97 4.93
C ILE A 82 0.99 17.41 5.35
N ARG A 83 2.26 17.79 5.59
CA ARG A 83 2.67 19.16 5.92
C ARG A 83 2.36 20.13 4.79
N ILE A 84 2.73 19.80 3.55
CA ILE A 84 2.47 20.63 2.36
C ILE A 84 0.97 20.83 2.17
N LYS A 85 0.18 19.78 2.35
CA LYS A 85 -1.27 19.87 2.30
C LYS A 85 -1.84 20.78 3.39
N TYR A 86 -1.28 20.71 4.60
CA TYR A 86 -1.68 21.58 5.74
C TYR A 86 -1.35 23.05 5.49
N GLN A 87 -0.14 23.34 5.00
CA GLN A 87 0.34 24.72 4.82
C GLN A 87 -0.16 25.38 3.53
N ASP A 88 -0.13 24.64 2.42
CA ASP A 88 -0.29 25.18 1.08
C ASP A 88 -1.52 24.65 0.35
N ASN A 89 -2.22 23.66 0.93
CA ASN A 89 -3.32 22.91 0.29
C ASN A 89 -2.94 22.31 -1.08
N LYS A 90 -1.66 21.97 -1.26
CA LYS A 90 -1.15 21.38 -2.50
C LYS A 90 -1.13 19.85 -2.40
N LYS A 91 -1.36 19.19 -3.55
CA LYS A 91 -1.13 17.75 -3.71
C LYS A 91 0.24 17.55 -4.32
N VAL A 92 0.96 16.57 -3.80
CA VAL A 92 2.23 16.08 -4.35
C VAL A 92 2.15 14.58 -4.52
N ASP A 93 2.95 14.03 -5.42
CA ASP A 93 3.13 12.59 -5.53
C ASP A 93 4.24 12.16 -4.55
N HIS A 94 3.83 11.57 -3.43
CA HIS A 94 4.77 11.19 -2.36
C HIS A 94 5.76 10.10 -2.79
N GLY A 95 5.40 9.24 -3.76
CA GLY A 95 6.31 8.23 -4.31
C GLY A 95 7.42 8.88 -5.14
N VAL A 96 7.05 9.76 -6.07
CA VAL A 96 7.99 10.51 -6.92
C VAL A 96 8.90 11.41 -6.07
N GLU A 97 8.31 12.23 -5.19
CA GLU A 97 9.09 13.13 -4.33
C GLU A 97 9.92 12.36 -3.28
N GLY A 98 9.44 11.22 -2.81
CA GLY A 98 10.18 10.34 -1.91
C GLY A 98 11.42 9.74 -2.57
N ALA A 99 11.29 9.25 -3.79
CA ALA A 99 12.42 8.75 -4.57
C ALA A 99 13.46 9.84 -4.83
N LYS A 100 13.02 11.05 -5.22
CA LYS A 100 13.89 12.21 -5.40
C LYS A 100 14.61 12.57 -4.10
N TYR A 101 13.89 12.68 -3.00
CA TYR A 101 14.46 12.96 -1.69
C TYR A 101 15.53 11.93 -1.30
N LEU A 102 15.26 10.64 -1.47
CA LEU A 102 16.24 9.59 -1.16
C LEU A 102 17.45 9.62 -2.09
N SER A 103 17.29 10.02 -3.35
CA SER A 103 18.41 10.14 -4.29
C SER A 103 19.40 11.26 -3.93
N GLU A 104 19.00 12.24 -3.15
CA GLU A 104 19.85 13.32 -2.63
C GLU A 104 20.66 12.88 -1.39
N LEU A 105 20.30 11.75 -0.77
CA LEU A 105 20.95 11.21 0.42
C LEU A 105 21.93 10.09 0.05
N THR A 106 23.21 10.29 0.29
CA THR A 106 24.29 9.36 -0.11
C THR A 106 24.03 7.90 0.31
N ASP A 107 23.50 7.69 1.51
CA ASP A 107 23.21 6.34 2.03
C ASP A 107 22.07 5.63 1.27
N PHE A 108 21.15 6.36 0.64
CA PHE A 108 19.91 5.82 0.04
C PHE A 108 19.82 6.04 -1.48
N ASN A 109 20.82 6.69 -2.08
CA ASN A 109 20.91 6.88 -3.53
C ASN A 109 21.26 5.56 -4.23
N ASN A 110 20.26 4.67 -4.32
CA ASN A 110 20.39 3.35 -4.92
C ASN A 110 19.07 3.01 -5.64
N LEU A 111 19.16 2.56 -6.91
CA LEU A 111 17.99 2.20 -7.71
C LEU A 111 17.15 1.08 -7.09
N LEU A 112 17.75 0.16 -6.32
CA LEU A 112 17.05 -0.86 -5.56
C LEU A 112 16.17 -0.28 -4.43
N ILE A 113 16.36 1.00 -4.07
CA ILE A 113 15.56 1.71 -3.07
C ILE A 113 14.64 2.72 -3.76
N THR A 114 15.22 3.58 -4.61
CA THR A 114 14.49 4.74 -5.14
C THR A 114 13.40 4.36 -6.13
N LEU A 115 13.60 3.36 -7.01
CA LEU A 115 12.56 2.92 -7.94
C LEU A 115 11.38 2.21 -7.25
N PRO A 116 11.59 1.27 -6.31
CA PRO A 116 10.48 0.74 -5.52
C PRO A 116 9.71 1.81 -4.74
N VAL A 117 10.39 2.78 -4.13
CA VAL A 117 9.75 3.91 -3.44
C VAL A 117 8.93 4.75 -4.41
N LYS A 118 9.46 5.07 -5.61
CA LYS A 118 8.76 5.84 -6.62
C LYS A 118 7.43 5.19 -7.04
N HIS A 119 7.43 3.87 -7.22
CA HIS A 119 6.33 3.17 -7.90
C HIS A 119 5.44 2.31 -6.99
N HIS A 120 5.67 2.28 -5.67
CA HIS A 120 4.90 1.41 -4.77
C HIS A 120 3.38 1.65 -4.85
N GLY A 121 2.95 2.90 -5.04
CA GLY A 121 1.53 3.29 -5.10
C GLY A 121 0.96 3.48 -6.51
N HIS A 122 1.76 3.33 -7.57
CA HIS A 122 1.31 3.48 -8.95
C HIS A 122 0.76 2.17 -9.52
N MET A 123 -0.01 2.27 -10.62
CA MET A 123 -0.32 1.10 -11.46
C MET A 123 0.98 0.51 -11.99
N ILE A 124 1.04 -0.81 -12.08
CA ILE A 124 2.31 -1.51 -12.39
C ILE A 124 2.86 -1.16 -13.79
N ASP A 125 1.99 -0.83 -14.73
CA ASP A 125 2.40 -0.44 -16.10
C ASP A 125 3.26 0.82 -16.08
N VAL A 126 2.97 1.79 -15.20
CA VAL A 126 3.74 3.02 -15.03
C VAL A 126 5.19 2.71 -14.60
N PHE A 127 5.42 1.65 -13.83
CA PHE A 127 6.76 1.22 -13.47
C PHE A 127 7.53 0.65 -14.67
N TYR A 128 6.88 -0.15 -15.51
CA TYR A 128 7.54 -0.73 -16.68
C TYR A 128 7.86 0.30 -17.76
N GLU A 129 7.12 1.42 -17.79
CA GLU A 129 7.34 2.55 -18.70
C GLU A 129 8.34 3.58 -18.15
N ASP A 130 8.80 3.44 -16.90
CA ASP A 130 9.76 4.37 -16.30
C ASP A 130 11.11 4.33 -17.01
N GLU A 131 11.57 5.49 -17.51
CA GLU A 131 12.80 5.61 -18.28
C GLU A 131 14.03 5.10 -17.51
N ALA A 132 14.11 5.39 -16.20
CA ALA A 132 15.22 4.94 -15.37
C ALA A 132 15.24 3.42 -15.24
N TYR A 133 14.08 2.76 -15.11
CA TYR A 133 13.97 1.32 -15.11
C TYR A 133 14.23 0.72 -16.49
N PHE A 134 13.60 1.27 -17.53
CA PHE A 134 13.73 0.77 -18.90
C PHE A 134 15.17 0.81 -19.42
N SER A 135 15.93 1.84 -19.06
CA SER A 135 17.32 2.04 -19.54
C SER A 135 18.36 1.10 -18.88
N ILE A 136 18.00 0.41 -17.80
CA ILE A 136 18.90 -0.56 -17.15
C ILE A 136 19.21 -1.69 -18.13
N LYS A 137 20.49 -2.00 -18.33
CA LYS A 137 20.94 -3.11 -19.20
C LYS A 137 21.22 -4.40 -18.43
N ASP A 138 21.41 -4.30 -17.13
CA ASP A 138 21.62 -5.43 -16.23
C ASP A 138 20.27 -6.05 -15.89
N GLU A 139 19.98 -7.22 -16.46
CA GLU A 139 18.72 -7.94 -16.25
C GLU A 139 18.58 -8.48 -14.80
N GLU A 140 19.71 -8.77 -14.12
CA GLU A 140 19.64 -9.16 -12.71
C GLU A 140 19.24 -7.97 -11.84
N LEU A 141 19.80 -6.79 -12.08
CA LEU A 141 19.40 -5.57 -11.38
C LEU A 141 17.93 -5.23 -11.63
N LYS A 142 17.44 -5.34 -12.87
CA LYS A 142 16.02 -5.17 -13.19
C LYS A 142 15.13 -6.11 -12.41
N ASP A 143 15.49 -7.39 -12.39
CA ASP A 143 14.73 -8.42 -11.67
C ASP A 143 14.73 -8.15 -10.17
N GLN A 144 15.86 -7.75 -9.60
CA GLN A 144 16.00 -7.37 -8.19
C GLN A 144 15.09 -6.18 -7.83
N ILE A 145 15.10 -5.11 -8.63
CA ILE A 145 14.24 -3.92 -8.41
C ILE A 145 12.77 -4.32 -8.46
N LYS A 146 12.37 -5.08 -9.47
CA LYS A 146 11.00 -5.58 -9.63
C LYS A 146 10.53 -6.37 -8.40
N HIS A 147 11.35 -7.28 -7.90
CA HIS A 147 10.99 -8.09 -6.74
C HIS A 147 10.91 -7.28 -5.44
N ILE A 148 11.79 -6.28 -5.24
CA ILE A 148 11.67 -5.36 -4.11
C ILE A 148 10.39 -4.53 -4.21
N LEU A 149 10.06 -4.01 -5.41
CA LEU A 149 8.82 -3.27 -5.66
C LEU A 149 7.60 -4.13 -5.33
N PHE A 150 7.55 -5.37 -5.82
CA PHE A 150 6.45 -6.29 -5.55
C PHE A 150 6.29 -6.58 -4.05
N ALA A 151 7.41 -6.76 -3.34
CA ALA A 151 7.36 -6.96 -1.89
C ALA A 151 6.88 -5.72 -1.13
N ALA A 152 7.27 -4.52 -1.56
CA ALA A 152 6.79 -3.27 -0.98
C ALA A 152 5.29 -3.07 -1.24
N ARG A 153 4.83 -3.29 -2.48
CA ARG A 153 3.40 -3.18 -2.86
C ARG A 153 2.53 -4.16 -2.09
N ASP A 154 2.94 -5.41 -2.01
CA ASP A 154 2.20 -6.44 -1.26
C ASP A 154 2.13 -6.09 0.22
N ALA A 155 3.26 -5.71 0.82
CA ALA A 155 3.34 -5.34 2.23
C ALA A 155 2.47 -4.13 2.56
N ASP A 156 2.43 -3.12 1.69
CA ASP A 156 1.57 -1.93 1.82
C ASP A 156 0.08 -2.31 1.77
N LYS A 157 -0.34 -3.13 0.79
CA LYS A 157 -1.72 -3.62 0.68
C LYS A 157 -2.16 -4.40 1.92
N ILE A 158 -1.32 -5.32 2.40
CA ILE A 158 -1.60 -6.12 3.60
C ILE A 158 -1.76 -5.23 4.84
N ALA A 159 -0.85 -4.27 5.03
CA ALA A 159 -0.91 -3.35 6.16
C ALA A 159 -2.18 -2.48 6.09
N ASN A 160 -2.56 -2.00 4.91
CA ASN A 160 -3.79 -1.26 4.70
C ASN A 160 -5.03 -2.11 4.96
N TRP A 161 -5.07 -3.37 4.50
CA TRP A 161 -6.16 -4.30 4.80
C TRP A 161 -6.29 -4.56 6.30
N GLN A 162 -5.16 -4.71 7.00
CA GLN A 162 -5.16 -4.90 8.45
C GLN A 162 -5.74 -3.69 9.18
N ILE A 163 -5.32 -2.47 8.82
CA ILE A 163 -5.86 -1.23 9.39
C ILE A 163 -7.36 -1.15 9.12
N LEU A 164 -7.77 -1.30 7.86
CA LEU A 164 -9.16 -1.16 7.46
C LEU A 164 -10.06 -2.20 8.15
N THR A 165 -9.69 -3.47 8.15
CA THR A 165 -10.53 -4.54 8.70
C THR A 165 -10.54 -4.63 10.23
N LYS A 166 -9.49 -4.15 10.91
CA LYS A 166 -9.40 -4.18 12.37
C LYS A 166 -9.81 -2.86 13.02
N GLU A 167 -9.65 -1.75 12.32
CA GLU A 167 -9.86 -0.40 12.87
C GLU A 167 -10.89 0.41 12.07
N TYR A 168 -11.77 -0.26 11.33
CA TYR A 168 -12.72 0.35 10.41
C TYR A 168 -13.46 1.56 11.01
N GLU A 169 -14.03 1.43 12.21
CA GLU A 169 -14.79 2.50 12.86
C GLU A 169 -13.94 3.76 13.12
N ASN A 170 -12.66 3.58 13.46
CA ASN A 170 -11.76 4.69 13.73
C ASN A 170 -11.20 5.30 12.44
N MET A 171 -11.04 4.49 11.40
CA MET A 171 -10.34 4.86 10.16
C MET A 171 -11.29 5.26 9.02
N ARG A 172 -12.61 5.04 9.15
CA ARG A 172 -13.58 5.35 8.09
C ARG A 172 -13.56 6.82 7.64
N LEU A 173 -13.27 7.76 8.54
CA LEU A 173 -13.11 9.18 8.21
C LEU A 173 -11.95 9.46 7.25
N VAL A 174 -10.94 8.60 7.22
CA VAL A 174 -9.75 8.72 6.36
C VAL A 174 -9.92 7.96 5.05
N TRP A 175 -10.58 6.80 5.10
CA TRP A 175 -10.67 5.87 3.98
C TRP A 175 -11.90 6.07 3.10
N LEU A 176 -13.05 6.35 3.70
CA LEU A 176 -14.29 6.44 2.95
C LEU A 176 -14.49 7.83 2.34
N PRO A 177 -15.00 7.93 1.10
CA PRO A 177 -15.30 9.21 0.46
C PRO A 177 -16.44 9.97 1.15
N HIS A 178 -17.37 9.22 1.77
CA HIS A 178 -18.54 9.77 2.46
C HIS A 178 -18.73 9.10 3.83
N PRO A 179 -17.82 9.33 4.79
CA PRO A 179 -17.75 8.55 6.03
C PRO A 179 -18.97 8.69 6.92
N GLU A 180 -19.73 9.80 6.83
CA GLU A 180 -20.93 10.04 7.62
C GLU A 180 -22.19 9.38 7.02
N ASP A 181 -22.15 9.02 5.73
CA ASP A 181 -23.30 8.45 5.04
C ASP A 181 -23.27 6.92 5.15
N ARG A 182 -24.25 6.38 5.90
CA ARG A 182 -24.47 4.94 6.06
C ARG A 182 -25.83 4.51 5.46
N THR A 183 -26.29 5.26 4.48
CA THR A 183 -27.52 4.93 3.75
C THR A 183 -27.31 3.77 2.78
N GLU A 184 -28.41 3.18 2.32
CA GLU A 184 -28.37 2.14 1.27
C GLU A 184 -27.71 2.65 -0.02
N LYS A 185 -27.80 3.96 -0.32
CA LYS A 185 -27.12 4.57 -1.47
C LYS A 185 -25.60 4.39 -1.38
N GLN A 186 -25.03 4.48 -0.19
CA GLN A 186 -23.58 4.28 0.02
C GLN A 186 -23.17 2.80 0.02
N GLY A 187 -24.14 1.89 0.12
CA GLY A 187 -23.98 0.46 -0.11
C GLY A 187 -24.09 0.04 -1.58
N GLN A 188 -24.44 0.97 -2.48
CA GLN A 188 -24.50 0.67 -3.91
C GLN A 188 -23.09 0.62 -4.51
N ILE A 189 -22.80 -0.46 -5.24
CA ILE A 189 -21.58 -0.59 -6.03
C ILE A 189 -21.90 -0.08 -7.44
N THR A 190 -21.14 0.91 -7.93
CA THR A 190 -21.35 1.48 -9.27
C THR A 190 -20.92 0.50 -10.37
N ASN A 191 -21.51 0.62 -11.55
CA ASN A 191 -21.27 -0.32 -12.64
C ASN A 191 -19.80 -0.39 -13.06
N LYS A 192 -19.06 0.73 -13.03
CA LYS A 192 -17.64 0.74 -13.42
C LYS A 192 -16.81 -0.07 -12.42
N VAL A 193 -17.03 0.13 -11.11
CA VAL A 193 -16.35 -0.62 -10.06
C VAL A 193 -16.71 -2.09 -10.13
N TRP A 194 -18.01 -2.39 -10.30
CA TRP A 194 -18.51 -3.75 -10.39
C TRP A 194 -17.89 -4.52 -11.57
N ASN A 195 -17.90 -3.92 -12.76
CA ASN A 195 -17.35 -4.55 -13.96
C ASN A 195 -15.83 -4.79 -13.84
N SER A 196 -15.04 -3.78 -13.40
CA SER A 196 -13.61 -3.98 -13.18
C SER A 196 -13.35 -5.12 -12.19
N PHE A 197 -14.15 -5.21 -11.12
CA PHE A 197 -13.99 -6.29 -10.14
C PHE A 197 -14.33 -7.67 -10.73
N LEU A 198 -15.41 -7.78 -11.54
CA LEU A 198 -15.78 -9.03 -12.21
C LEU A 198 -14.71 -9.50 -13.21
N GLU A 199 -14.02 -8.56 -13.85
CA GLU A 199 -12.93 -8.82 -14.80
C GLU A 199 -11.60 -9.17 -14.09
N GLY A 200 -11.56 -9.13 -12.76
CA GLY A 200 -10.34 -9.41 -11.99
C GLY A 200 -9.30 -8.29 -12.07
N GLU A 201 -9.73 -7.06 -12.26
CA GLU A 201 -8.88 -5.89 -12.41
C GLU A 201 -8.84 -5.03 -11.15
N VAL A 202 -7.72 -4.31 -10.97
CA VAL A 202 -7.60 -3.27 -9.95
C VAL A 202 -8.49 -2.09 -10.35
N VAL A 203 -9.36 -1.66 -9.45
CA VAL A 203 -10.30 -0.57 -9.69
C VAL A 203 -9.61 0.78 -9.72
N LEU A 204 -9.85 1.57 -10.78
CA LEU A 204 -9.32 2.92 -10.88
C LEU A 204 -9.97 3.87 -9.85
N LYS A 205 -9.15 4.67 -9.17
CA LYS A 205 -9.61 5.63 -8.16
C LYS A 205 -10.69 6.59 -8.67
N SER A 206 -10.64 6.96 -9.96
CA SER A 206 -11.64 7.83 -10.60
C SER A 206 -13.03 7.20 -10.73
N TYR A 207 -13.17 5.89 -10.52
CA TYR A 207 -14.46 5.19 -10.58
C TYR A 207 -15.18 5.19 -9.24
N ILE A 208 -14.48 5.48 -8.14
CA ILE A 208 -15.02 5.42 -6.77
C ILE A 208 -15.97 6.60 -6.54
N GLN A 209 -17.23 6.30 -6.24
CA GLN A 209 -18.28 7.29 -5.97
C GLN A 209 -18.98 7.05 -4.64
N THR A 210 -18.98 5.81 -4.13
CA THR A 210 -19.66 5.42 -2.91
C THR A 210 -18.68 4.80 -1.90
N ASN A 211 -19.13 4.65 -0.65
CA ASN A 211 -18.34 3.94 0.36
C ASN A 211 -18.14 2.46 -0.01
N ALA A 212 -19.14 1.81 -0.59
CA ALA A 212 -19.04 0.44 -1.09
C ALA A 212 -18.03 0.33 -2.24
N ASP A 213 -18.04 1.28 -3.19
CA ASP A 213 -17.03 1.34 -4.26
C ASP A 213 -15.62 1.38 -3.69
N CYS A 214 -15.40 2.21 -2.66
CA CYS A 214 -14.11 2.32 -1.99
C CYS A 214 -13.68 0.98 -1.41
N LEU A 215 -14.56 0.29 -0.68
CA LEU A 215 -14.27 -1.01 -0.08
C LEU A 215 -13.95 -2.08 -1.13
N VAL A 216 -14.76 -2.14 -2.19
CA VAL A 216 -14.54 -3.08 -3.30
C VAL A 216 -13.23 -2.76 -4.03
N SER A 217 -12.90 -1.48 -4.21
CA SER A 217 -11.62 -1.08 -4.83
C SER A 217 -10.40 -1.49 -4.02
N VAL A 218 -10.50 -1.40 -2.68
CA VAL A 218 -9.41 -1.85 -1.78
C VAL A 218 -9.31 -3.38 -1.76
N LEU A 219 -10.43 -4.09 -1.82
CA LEU A 219 -10.42 -5.55 -1.92
C LEU A 219 -9.88 -6.04 -3.28
N ALA A 220 -10.16 -5.30 -4.37
CA ALA A 220 -9.63 -5.57 -5.71
C ALA A 220 -8.09 -5.55 -5.79
N TRP A 221 -7.41 -5.01 -4.79
CA TRP A 221 -5.95 -5.12 -4.70
C TRP A 221 -5.46 -6.57 -4.61
N VAL A 222 -6.34 -7.53 -4.30
CA VAL A 222 -6.01 -8.96 -4.36
C VAL A 222 -5.51 -9.38 -5.74
N PHE A 223 -6.03 -8.77 -6.81
CA PHE A 223 -5.64 -9.03 -8.20
C PHE A 223 -4.22 -8.53 -8.54
N ASP A 224 -3.65 -7.69 -7.69
CA ASP A 224 -2.29 -7.14 -7.81
C ASP A 224 -1.36 -7.61 -6.66
N ILE A 225 -1.68 -8.71 -6.00
CA ILE A 225 -0.78 -9.40 -5.07
C ILE A 225 0.17 -10.30 -5.86
N ASN A 226 1.44 -10.27 -5.48
CA ASN A 226 2.51 -10.93 -6.21
C ASN A 226 3.04 -12.20 -5.53
N TYR A 227 2.98 -12.26 -4.21
CA TYR A 227 3.57 -13.34 -3.42
C TYR A 227 2.52 -14.20 -2.70
N ARG A 228 2.75 -15.51 -2.72
CA ARG A 228 1.89 -16.47 -2.01
C ARG A 228 1.85 -16.18 -0.51
N TYR A 229 3.00 -15.89 0.10
CA TYR A 229 3.05 -15.55 1.52
C TYR A 229 2.13 -14.39 1.89
N SER A 230 1.99 -13.40 1.01
CA SER A 230 1.10 -12.24 1.21
C SER A 230 -0.36 -12.68 1.37
N ILE A 231 -0.81 -13.62 0.54
CA ILE A 231 -2.15 -14.22 0.62
C ILE A 231 -2.29 -15.06 1.89
N ASP A 232 -1.34 -15.99 2.14
CA ASP A 232 -1.36 -16.84 3.32
C ASP A 232 -1.42 -16.02 4.62
N TYR A 233 -0.69 -14.92 4.66
CA TYR A 233 -0.69 -14.01 5.80
C TYR A 233 -2.03 -13.29 5.97
N SER A 234 -2.61 -12.78 4.88
CA SER A 234 -3.91 -12.11 4.89
C SER A 234 -5.05 -13.05 5.30
N MET A 235 -5.00 -14.30 4.84
CA MET A 235 -5.98 -15.33 5.24
C MET A 235 -5.87 -15.67 6.73
N ARG A 236 -4.66 -15.80 7.28
CA ARG A 236 -4.46 -15.99 8.73
C ARG A 236 -4.97 -14.84 9.59
N LEU A 237 -4.99 -13.62 9.05
CA LEU A 237 -5.53 -12.43 9.73
C LEU A 237 -7.04 -12.24 9.54
N ASN A 238 -7.70 -13.14 8.79
CA ASN A 238 -9.14 -13.08 8.49
C ASN A 238 -9.56 -11.75 7.83
N HIS A 239 -8.74 -11.22 6.91
CA HIS A 239 -9.09 -9.95 6.24
C HIS A 239 -10.36 -10.07 5.41
N LEU A 240 -10.62 -11.22 4.74
CA LEU A 240 -11.85 -11.40 3.95
C LEU A 240 -13.10 -11.33 4.82
N ASP A 241 -13.11 -11.96 5.99
CA ASP A 241 -14.22 -11.88 6.94
C ASP A 241 -14.42 -10.44 7.42
N GLY A 242 -13.32 -9.69 7.60
CA GLY A 242 -13.36 -8.27 7.92
C GLY A 242 -14.02 -7.44 6.82
N PHE A 243 -13.68 -7.67 5.55
CA PHE A 243 -14.31 -7.00 4.41
C PHE A 243 -15.79 -7.36 4.29
N GLU A 244 -16.15 -8.63 4.42
CA GLU A 244 -17.54 -9.07 4.41
C GLU A 244 -18.39 -8.30 5.45
N LYS A 245 -17.90 -8.24 6.69
CA LYS A 245 -18.59 -7.50 7.76
C LYS A 245 -18.75 -6.02 7.44
N ILE A 246 -17.74 -5.36 6.87
CA ILE A 246 -17.83 -3.94 6.51
C ILE A 246 -18.82 -3.73 5.37
N LEU A 247 -18.83 -4.59 4.35
CA LEU A 247 -19.78 -4.52 3.24
C LEU A 247 -21.22 -4.71 3.72
N GLN A 248 -21.45 -5.61 4.68
CA GLN A 248 -22.76 -5.79 5.34
C GLN A 248 -23.16 -4.55 6.15
N ASP A 249 -22.25 -3.94 6.90
CA ASP A 249 -22.49 -2.68 7.63
C ASP A 249 -22.88 -1.52 6.69
N LEU A 250 -22.26 -1.47 5.51
CA LEU A 250 -22.60 -0.51 4.45
C LEU A 250 -23.89 -0.86 3.69
N LYS A 251 -24.56 -1.97 4.05
CA LYS A 251 -25.81 -2.43 3.42
C LYS A 251 -25.68 -2.78 1.94
N VAL A 252 -24.54 -3.33 1.56
CA VAL A 252 -24.37 -3.96 0.24
C VAL A 252 -25.27 -5.19 0.18
N GLU A 253 -25.93 -5.42 -0.97
CA GLU A 253 -26.78 -6.59 -1.20
C GLU A 253 -26.00 -7.90 -1.00
N GLN A 254 -26.53 -8.84 -0.23
CA GLN A 254 -25.83 -10.09 0.14
C GLN A 254 -25.39 -10.89 -1.08
N SER A 255 -26.20 -10.96 -2.14
CA SER A 255 -25.85 -11.64 -3.39
C SER A 255 -24.58 -11.07 -4.04
N LYS A 256 -24.36 -9.76 -3.95
CA LYS A 256 -23.14 -9.10 -4.42
C LYS A 256 -21.94 -9.41 -3.53
N ILE A 257 -22.14 -9.41 -2.21
CA ILE A 257 -21.09 -9.79 -1.24
C ILE A 257 -20.65 -11.22 -1.52
N ASP A 258 -21.58 -12.17 -1.66
CA ASP A 258 -21.28 -13.58 -1.97
C ASP A 258 -20.48 -13.70 -3.29
N THR A 259 -20.90 -12.94 -4.32
CA THR A 259 -20.19 -12.91 -5.61
C THR A 259 -18.77 -12.39 -5.46
N ILE A 260 -18.56 -11.29 -4.74
CA ILE A 260 -17.24 -10.70 -4.46
C ILE A 260 -16.34 -11.73 -3.78
N LEU A 261 -16.82 -12.33 -2.70
CA LEU A 261 -16.03 -13.30 -1.92
C LEU A 261 -15.68 -14.55 -2.72
N ASN A 262 -16.61 -15.04 -3.56
CA ASN A 262 -16.36 -16.19 -4.42
C ASN A 262 -15.30 -15.86 -5.48
N ILE A 263 -15.37 -14.70 -6.13
CA ILE A 263 -14.36 -14.26 -7.11
C ILE A 263 -12.97 -14.19 -6.46
N VAL A 264 -12.87 -13.59 -5.27
CA VAL A 264 -11.59 -13.49 -4.55
C VAL A 264 -11.05 -14.88 -4.21
N LYS A 265 -11.87 -15.78 -3.67
CA LYS A 265 -11.46 -17.14 -3.31
C LYS A 265 -11.02 -17.93 -4.54
N ASP A 266 -11.76 -17.84 -5.64
CA ASP A 266 -11.43 -18.49 -6.92
C ASP A 266 -10.12 -17.94 -7.50
N TYR A 267 -9.93 -16.62 -7.49
CA TYR A 267 -8.70 -16.00 -7.97
C TYR A 267 -7.49 -16.47 -7.15
N ILE A 268 -7.60 -16.44 -5.84
CA ILE A 268 -6.55 -16.90 -4.92
C ILE A 268 -6.21 -18.37 -5.19
N SER A 269 -7.23 -19.23 -5.32
CA SER A 269 -7.03 -20.65 -5.58
C SER A 269 -6.31 -20.90 -6.90
N LYS A 270 -6.70 -20.20 -7.97
CA LYS A 270 -6.09 -20.38 -9.31
C LYS A 270 -4.69 -19.81 -9.44
N ARG A 271 -4.40 -18.73 -8.70
CA ARG A 271 -3.14 -17.96 -8.84
C ARG A 271 -2.02 -18.51 -7.95
N PHE A 272 -2.34 -19.01 -6.76
CA PHE A 272 -1.35 -19.30 -5.73
C PHE A 272 -1.32 -20.77 -5.26
N TYR A 273 -2.34 -21.56 -5.61
CA TYR A 273 -2.45 -23.00 -5.24
C TYR A 273 -2.74 -23.89 -6.43
#